data_99258cc3d8c35faab4c203a2ca24cff8
#
_entry.id   99258cc3d8c35faab4c203a2ca24cff8
#
_cell.length_a   1.000
_cell.length_b   1.000
_cell.length_c   1.000
_cell.angle_alpha   90.00
_cell.angle_beta   90.00
_cell.angle_gamma   90.00
#
_symmetry.space_group_name_H-M   'P 1'
#
loop_
_entity.id
_entity.type
_entity.pdbx_description
1 polymer ?
#
loop_
_entity_poly.entity_id
_entity_poly.type
_entity_poly.pdbx_seq_one_letter_code
_entity_poly.pdbx_strand_id
1 'polypeptide(L)'
;MTYEVVNTIDISNIDESINSLDITLKLEQANIKDKPVILNDKKYRILRYDKDLLTKEVYNTTGLVRSMIYKDNKLVCYAPPKSIDYDMFKRQVPLSNIDSIEEYVEGTMINLFWNGDSWEIATRSSVGGNVSFFSEDSVVDNPTFRRLFIDAIASEESDSMTNDVEFFQSFDTIPKTFSLSFVLQHPNNRIVVPFKKPSIYLVKVYDIVGDGVVKELHKNSVSSILPKWVKYPKQLTTPLCEIENTLLSGSCQYDNVGVIIY
;
A
#
# COMPACT_ATOMS: atom_id res chain seq x y z
N MET A 1 -17.78 16.60 -2.67
CA MET A 1 -17.41 15.66 -3.76
C MET A 1 -17.82 14.27 -3.33
N THR A 2 -18.41 13.50 -4.23
CA THR A 2 -18.70 12.07 -4.00
C THR A 2 -17.60 11.26 -4.68
N TYR A 3 -17.00 10.31 -3.95
CA TYR A 3 -15.99 9.39 -4.49
C TYR A 3 -16.64 8.06 -4.83
N GLU A 4 -16.18 7.44 -5.90
CA GLU A 4 -16.69 6.14 -6.34
C GLU A 4 -16.14 5.04 -5.43
N VAL A 5 -17.04 4.31 -4.76
CA VAL A 5 -16.70 3.17 -3.90
C VAL A 5 -16.70 1.90 -4.73
N VAL A 6 -15.56 1.22 -4.79
CA VAL A 6 -15.38 -0.05 -5.52
C VAL A 6 -15.71 -1.23 -4.62
N ASN A 7 -15.28 -1.17 -3.35
CA ASN A 7 -15.46 -2.26 -2.40
C ASN A 7 -15.62 -1.72 -0.97
N THR A 8 -16.28 -2.49 -0.12
CA THR A 8 -16.38 -2.22 1.33
C THR A 8 -15.79 -3.40 2.08
N ILE A 9 -14.80 -3.12 2.92
CA ILE A 9 -14.05 -4.12 3.68
C ILE A 9 -14.47 -3.99 5.14
N ASP A 10 -15.00 -5.08 5.68
CA ASP A 10 -15.36 -5.19 7.09
C ASP A 10 -14.16 -5.75 7.88
N ILE A 11 -13.69 -4.94 8.83
CA ILE A 11 -12.61 -5.27 9.76
C ILE A 11 -13.07 -5.15 11.22
N SER A 12 -14.38 -5.16 11.47
CA SER A 12 -14.96 -4.98 12.81
C SER A 12 -14.37 -5.95 13.83
N ASN A 13 -14.19 -7.21 13.46
CA ASN A 13 -13.56 -8.23 14.32
C ASN A 13 -12.13 -7.84 14.76
N ILE A 14 -11.38 -7.14 13.91
CA ILE A 14 -10.04 -6.67 14.24
C ILE A 14 -10.13 -5.44 15.15
N ASP A 15 -10.99 -4.49 14.83
CA ASP A 15 -11.24 -3.29 15.65
C ASP A 15 -11.72 -3.65 17.05
N GLU A 16 -12.66 -4.60 17.19
CA GLU A 16 -13.09 -5.13 18.49
C GLU A 16 -11.94 -5.78 19.25
N SER A 17 -11.04 -6.50 18.56
CA SER A 17 -9.88 -7.10 19.19
C SER A 17 -8.92 -6.05 19.76
N ILE A 18 -8.70 -4.95 19.04
CA ILE A 18 -7.83 -3.84 19.47
C ILE A 18 -8.33 -3.20 20.77
N ASN A 19 -9.64 -3.14 20.96
CA ASN A 19 -10.27 -2.56 22.14
C ASN A 19 -10.51 -3.57 23.28
N SER A 20 -10.12 -4.84 23.07
CA SER A 20 -10.29 -5.91 24.07
C SER A 20 -9.16 -5.93 25.11
N LEU A 21 -9.49 -6.35 26.34
CA LEU A 21 -8.48 -6.62 27.38
C LEU A 21 -7.56 -7.80 27.00
N ASP A 22 -8.04 -8.74 26.21
CA ASP A 22 -7.32 -9.95 25.78
C ASP A 22 -6.77 -9.81 24.34
N ILE A 23 -6.42 -8.60 23.95
CA ILE A 23 -5.99 -8.29 22.57
C ILE A 23 -4.89 -9.21 22.05
N THR A 24 -3.84 -9.46 22.85
CA THR A 24 -2.71 -10.29 22.43
C THR A 24 -3.16 -11.70 22.08
N LEU A 25 -3.98 -12.31 22.92
CA LEU A 25 -4.49 -13.67 22.69
C LEU A 25 -5.38 -13.74 21.43
N LYS A 26 -6.25 -12.75 21.22
CA LYS A 26 -7.12 -12.70 20.04
C LYS A 26 -6.33 -12.53 18.74
N LEU A 27 -5.32 -11.68 18.73
CA LEU A 27 -4.45 -11.48 17.57
C LEU A 27 -3.60 -12.72 17.27
N GLU A 28 -3.06 -13.38 18.30
CA GLU A 28 -2.33 -14.64 18.15
C GLU A 28 -3.22 -15.75 17.59
N GLN A 29 -4.45 -15.89 18.06
CA GLN A 29 -5.41 -16.86 17.53
C GLN A 29 -5.77 -16.59 16.07
N ALA A 30 -5.75 -15.34 15.64
CA ALA A 30 -5.96 -14.94 14.25
C ALA A 30 -4.68 -14.98 13.39
N ASN A 31 -3.53 -15.42 13.94
CA ASN A 31 -2.21 -15.39 13.28
C ASN A 31 -1.79 -13.98 12.83
N ILE A 32 -2.09 -12.98 13.65
CA ILE A 32 -1.77 -11.57 13.40
C ILE A 32 -0.63 -11.16 14.32
N LYS A 33 0.46 -10.68 13.74
CA LYS A 33 1.57 -10.06 14.46
C LYS A 33 1.23 -8.62 14.79
N ASP A 34 1.43 -8.24 16.04
CA ASP A 34 1.31 -6.88 16.54
C ASP A 34 2.70 -6.33 16.85
N LYS A 35 3.03 -5.20 16.23
CA LYS A 35 4.30 -4.52 16.42
C LYS A 35 4.06 -3.11 16.96
N PRO A 36 4.36 -2.85 18.25
CA PRO A 36 4.35 -1.49 18.77
C PRO A 36 5.52 -0.67 18.15
N VAL A 37 5.23 0.58 17.83
CA VAL A 37 6.20 1.54 17.26
C VAL A 37 6.02 2.89 17.94
N ILE A 38 7.12 3.55 18.24
CA ILE A 38 7.12 4.95 18.71
C ILE A 38 7.83 5.79 17.65
N LEU A 39 7.17 6.85 17.21
CA LEU A 39 7.73 7.84 16.28
C LEU A 39 7.36 9.24 16.76
N ASN A 40 8.35 10.10 17.06
CA ASN A 40 8.15 11.46 17.55
C ASN A 40 7.17 11.51 18.73
N ASP A 41 7.43 10.69 19.76
CA ASP A 41 6.63 10.52 20.97
C ASP A 41 5.18 10.02 20.78
N LYS A 42 4.79 9.70 19.54
CA LYS A 42 3.50 9.11 19.20
C LYS A 42 3.60 7.60 19.19
N LYS A 43 2.61 6.94 19.79
CA LYS A 43 2.54 5.48 19.88
C LYS A 43 1.65 4.94 18.77
N TYR A 44 2.19 3.98 18.02
CA TYR A 44 1.48 3.27 16.97
C TYR A 44 1.53 1.77 17.23
N ARG A 45 0.61 1.05 16.62
CA ARG A 45 0.62 -0.42 16.53
C ARG A 45 0.47 -0.80 15.07
N ILE A 46 1.36 -1.63 14.56
CA ILE A 46 1.30 -2.16 13.20
C ILE A 46 0.82 -3.60 13.29
N LEU A 47 -0.39 -3.86 12.81
CA LEU A 47 -0.92 -5.20 12.67
C LEU A 47 -0.61 -5.74 11.28
N ARG A 48 -0.16 -6.99 11.21
CA ARG A 48 0.13 -7.69 9.96
C ARG A 48 -0.02 -9.19 10.13
N TYR A 49 -0.49 -9.85 9.09
CA TYR A 49 -0.53 -11.32 9.11
C TYR A 49 0.87 -11.92 9.24
N ASP A 50 0.97 -13.07 9.89
CA ASP A 50 2.18 -13.87 9.87
C ASP A 50 2.29 -14.59 8.51
N LYS A 51 3.40 -14.35 7.80
CA LYS A 51 3.63 -14.94 6.46
C LYS A 51 3.70 -16.47 6.51
N ASP A 52 4.27 -17.01 7.58
CA ASP A 52 4.54 -18.43 7.72
C ASP A 52 3.28 -19.23 8.10
N LEU A 53 2.26 -18.53 8.62
CA LEU A 53 0.98 -19.12 9.04
C LEU A 53 -0.18 -18.74 8.10
N LEU A 54 0.08 -17.91 7.07
CA LEU A 54 -0.96 -17.48 6.14
C LEU A 54 -1.25 -18.58 5.11
N THR A 55 -2.38 -19.25 5.25
CA THR A 55 -2.87 -20.25 4.31
C THR A 55 -3.92 -19.67 3.38
N LYS A 56 -4.21 -20.38 2.27
CA LYS A 56 -5.19 -19.91 1.25
C LYS A 56 -6.61 -19.76 1.82
N GLU A 57 -6.96 -20.57 2.81
CA GLU A 57 -8.28 -20.59 3.44
C GLU A 57 -8.58 -19.31 4.24
N VAL A 58 -7.53 -18.63 4.72
CA VAL A 58 -7.67 -17.42 5.54
C VAL A 58 -7.30 -16.11 4.81
N TYR A 59 -7.17 -16.15 3.47
CA TYR A 59 -6.87 -14.94 2.70
C TYR A 59 -7.97 -13.87 2.84
N ASN A 60 -9.24 -14.28 2.89
CA ASN A 60 -10.38 -13.36 3.01
C ASN A 60 -10.62 -12.86 4.46
N THR A 61 -9.82 -13.28 5.41
CA THR A 61 -9.87 -12.86 6.81
C THR A 61 -8.51 -12.33 7.25
N THR A 62 -7.61 -13.19 7.70
CA THR A 62 -6.25 -12.82 8.12
C THR A 62 -5.46 -12.12 6.99
N GLY A 63 -5.67 -12.51 5.73
CA GLY A 63 -5.03 -11.89 4.56
C GLY A 63 -5.39 -10.42 4.35
N LEU A 64 -6.50 -9.94 4.91
CA LEU A 64 -6.89 -8.53 4.92
C LEU A 64 -5.91 -7.68 5.74
N VAL A 65 -5.23 -8.29 6.72
CA VAL A 65 -4.33 -7.60 7.66
C VAL A 65 -2.90 -7.62 7.14
N ARG A 66 -2.63 -6.99 6.01
CA ARG A 66 -1.27 -6.90 5.44
C ARG A 66 -0.41 -5.87 6.16
N SER A 67 -0.99 -4.69 6.44
CA SER A 67 -0.44 -3.62 7.24
C SER A 67 -1.57 -2.68 7.62
N MET A 68 -2.02 -2.78 8.84
CA MET A 68 -3.01 -1.89 9.43
C MET A 68 -2.30 -1.14 10.56
N ILE A 69 -2.40 0.19 10.55
CA ILE A 69 -1.74 1.02 11.56
C ILE A 69 -2.79 1.67 12.42
N TYR A 70 -2.67 1.43 13.72
CA TYR A 70 -3.49 2.04 14.74
C TYR A 70 -2.69 3.08 15.51
N LYS A 71 -3.33 4.20 15.81
CA LYS A 71 -2.89 5.22 16.75
C LYS A 71 -4.02 5.48 17.74
N ASP A 72 -3.73 5.42 19.04
CA ASP A 72 -4.73 5.63 20.10
C ASP A 72 -6.00 4.75 19.89
N ASN A 73 -5.79 3.47 19.55
CA ASN A 73 -6.80 2.46 19.22
C ASN A 73 -7.73 2.80 18.04
N LYS A 74 -7.37 3.78 17.22
CA LYS A 74 -8.08 4.12 15.98
C LYS A 74 -7.26 3.70 14.79
N LEU A 75 -7.88 3.06 13.80
CA LEU A 75 -7.24 2.78 12.52
C LEU A 75 -6.94 4.10 11.82
N VAL A 76 -5.69 4.32 11.45
CA VAL A 76 -5.23 5.53 10.72
C VAL A 76 -4.64 5.19 9.35
N CYS A 77 -4.24 3.94 9.11
CA CYS A 77 -3.72 3.49 7.83
C CYS A 77 -4.16 2.07 7.52
N TYR A 78 -4.64 1.85 6.31
CA TYR A 78 -4.99 0.55 5.76
C TYR A 78 -4.23 0.33 4.46
N ALA A 79 -3.47 -0.76 4.36
CA ALA A 79 -2.75 -1.14 3.16
C ALA A 79 -3.52 -2.21 2.37
N PRO A 80 -3.29 -2.34 1.05
CA PRO A 80 -3.93 -3.37 0.24
C PRO A 80 -3.77 -4.75 0.85
N PRO A 81 -4.83 -5.56 0.89
CA PRO A 81 -4.81 -6.95 1.36
C PRO A 81 -3.77 -7.81 0.61
N LYS A 82 -3.58 -9.02 1.08
CA LYS A 82 -2.79 -10.02 0.36
C LYS A 82 -3.47 -10.34 -0.98
N SER A 83 -2.73 -10.13 -2.06
CA SER A 83 -3.16 -10.60 -3.38
C SER A 83 -3.20 -12.13 -3.44
N ILE A 84 -4.16 -12.68 -4.13
CA ILE A 84 -4.23 -14.11 -4.45
C ILE A 84 -3.50 -14.42 -5.75
N ASP A 85 -3.04 -15.66 -5.90
CA ASP A 85 -2.47 -16.12 -7.17
C ASP A 85 -3.56 -16.29 -8.25
N TYR A 86 -3.15 -16.29 -9.51
CA TYR A 86 -4.07 -16.36 -10.64
C TYR A 86 -4.90 -17.64 -10.67
N ASP A 87 -4.35 -18.79 -10.26
CA ASP A 87 -5.11 -20.05 -10.23
C ASP A 87 -6.20 -20.02 -9.16
N MET A 88 -5.94 -19.40 -8.02
CA MET A 88 -6.93 -19.19 -6.98
C MET A 88 -8.01 -18.20 -7.46
N PHE A 89 -7.61 -17.10 -8.10
CA PHE A 89 -8.51 -16.12 -8.67
C PHE A 89 -9.50 -16.76 -9.66
N LYS A 90 -9.02 -17.54 -10.64
CA LYS A 90 -9.86 -18.24 -11.62
C LYS A 90 -10.89 -19.19 -11.00
N ARG A 91 -10.60 -19.75 -9.82
CA ARG A 91 -11.53 -20.64 -9.12
C ARG A 91 -12.64 -19.89 -8.37
N GLN A 92 -12.37 -18.67 -7.96
CA GLN A 92 -13.25 -17.86 -7.11
C GLN A 92 -14.07 -16.83 -7.88
N VAL A 93 -13.52 -16.32 -8.98
CA VAL A 93 -14.10 -15.20 -9.73
C VAL A 93 -14.40 -15.64 -11.17
N PRO A 94 -15.65 -15.58 -11.61
CA PRO A 94 -15.98 -15.76 -13.02
C PRO A 94 -15.29 -14.73 -13.89
N LEU A 95 -14.75 -15.11 -15.05
CA LEU A 95 -14.05 -14.19 -15.96
C LEU A 95 -14.92 -13.02 -16.43
N SER A 96 -16.26 -13.19 -16.43
CA SER A 96 -17.22 -12.11 -16.71
C SER A 96 -17.26 -11.01 -15.66
N ASN A 97 -16.70 -11.25 -14.49
CA ASN A 97 -16.70 -10.33 -13.35
C ASN A 97 -15.36 -9.61 -13.16
N ILE A 98 -14.51 -9.63 -14.19
CA ILE A 98 -13.26 -8.87 -14.20
C ILE A 98 -13.60 -7.42 -14.55
N ASP A 99 -13.33 -6.52 -13.60
CA ASP A 99 -13.56 -5.09 -13.79
C ASP A 99 -12.44 -4.44 -14.61
N SER A 100 -11.18 -4.77 -14.31
CA SER A 100 -10.03 -4.19 -14.98
C SER A 100 -8.77 -5.05 -14.85
N ILE A 101 -7.85 -4.82 -15.78
CA ILE A 101 -6.50 -5.41 -15.75
C ILE A 101 -5.52 -4.26 -15.84
N GLU A 102 -4.55 -4.24 -14.93
CA GLU A 102 -3.51 -3.21 -14.88
C GLU A 102 -2.12 -3.85 -14.91
N GLU A 103 -1.13 -3.10 -15.39
CA GLU A 103 0.26 -3.50 -15.24
C GLU A 103 0.62 -3.70 -13.77
N TYR A 104 1.42 -4.71 -13.47
CA TYR A 104 2.00 -4.84 -12.14
C TYR A 104 3.18 -3.88 -12.02
N VAL A 105 3.02 -2.84 -11.20
CA VAL A 105 4.09 -1.88 -10.91
C VAL A 105 4.99 -2.47 -9.83
N GLU A 106 6.21 -2.86 -10.20
CA GLU A 106 7.21 -3.30 -9.23
C GLU A 106 7.76 -2.13 -8.43
N GLY A 107 8.12 -2.36 -7.18
CA GLY A 107 8.75 -1.40 -6.29
C GLY A 107 8.39 -1.61 -4.82
N THR A 108 8.68 -0.61 -4.01
CA THR A 108 8.36 -0.65 -2.58
C THR A 108 7.04 0.04 -2.30
N MET A 109 6.12 -0.66 -1.63
CA MET A 109 4.86 -0.07 -1.21
C MET A 109 5.06 0.89 -0.05
N ILE A 110 4.59 2.12 -0.24
CA ILE A 110 4.55 3.19 0.75
C ILE A 110 3.10 3.60 0.94
N ASN A 111 2.64 3.61 2.19
CA ASN A 111 1.31 4.09 2.53
C ASN A 111 1.41 5.50 3.10
N LEU A 112 0.58 6.40 2.61
CA LEU A 112 0.43 7.77 3.12
C LEU A 112 -0.89 7.85 3.87
N PHE A 113 -0.87 8.43 5.08
CA PHE A 113 -2.04 8.54 5.94
C PHE A 113 -1.95 9.76 6.86
N TRP A 114 -3.09 10.22 7.34
CA TRP A 114 -3.16 11.30 8.33
C TRP A 114 -3.07 10.72 9.75
N ASN A 115 -2.08 11.18 10.53
CA ASN A 115 -1.85 10.65 11.88
C ASN A 115 -2.57 11.42 13.00
N GLY A 116 -3.47 12.33 12.64
CA GLY A 116 -4.19 13.23 13.54
C GLY A 116 -3.62 14.65 13.56
N ASP A 117 -2.34 14.83 13.24
CA ASP A 117 -1.65 16.14 13.26
C ASP A 117 -1.00 16.48 11.91
N SER A 118 -0.49 15.49 11.22
CA SER A 118 0.23 15.65 9.95
C SER A 118 0.07 14.42 9.07
N TRP A 119 0.37 14.58 7.78
CA TRP A 119 0.56 13.44 6.89
C TRP A 119 1.82 12.69 7.27
N GLU A 120 1.74 11.38 7.25
CA GLU A 120 2.85 10.49 7.58
C GLU A 120 2.88 9.31 6.62
N ILE A 121 4.06 8.75 6.41
CA ILE A 121 4.24 7.56 5.58
C ILE A 121 4.55 6.32 6.40
N ALA A 122 4.26 5.18 5.82
CA ALA A 122 4.63 3.89 6.38
C ALA A 122 4.99 2.89 5.29
N THR A 123 5.86 1.96 5.63
CA THR A 123 6.04 0.70 4.90
C THR A 123 5.17 -0.38 5.54
N ARG A 124 5.25 -1.62 5.03
CA ARG A 124 4.54 -2.76 5.63
C ARG A 124 4.81 -2.96 7.13
N SER A 125 5.95 -2.55 7.63
CA SER A 125 6.40 -2.87 9.01
C SER A 125 7.07 -1.71 9.75
N SER A 126 7.00 -0.50 9.23
CA SER A 126 7.59 0.69 9.84
C SER A 126 6.73 1.91 9.58
N VAL A 127 6.42 2.68 10.63
CA VAL A 127 5.87 4.04 10.52
C VAL A 127 7.03 5.01 10.35
N GLY A 128 6.84 6.07 9.58
CA GLY A 128 7.85 7.09 9.26
C GLY A 128 8.77 6.75 8.09
N GLY A 129 8.84 5.47 7.69
CA GLY A 129 9.71 5.04 6.59
C GLY A 129 11.21 5.20 6.85
N ASN A 130 11.65 5.41 8.10
CA ASN A 130 13.04 5.63 8.50
C ASN A 130 13.85 4.32 8.56
N VAL A 131 13.62 3.44 7.59
CA VAL A 131 14.31 2.17 7.40
C VAL A 131 14.74 2.04 5.94
N SER A 132 15.82 1.31 5.69
CA SER A 132 16.31 0.98 4.35
C SER A 132 16.08 -0.49 4.03
N PHE A 133 16.12 -0.87 2.75
CA PHE A 133 15.97 -2.27 2.33
C PHE A 133 17.21 -3.10 2.66
N PHE A 134 18.37 -2.53 2.42
CA PHE A 134 19.66 -3.15 2.73
C PHE A 134 20.23 -2.54 4.00
N SER A 135 20.11 -3.23 5.13
CA SER A 135 20.75 -2.87 6.40
C SER A 135 22.04 -3.68 6.59
N GLU A 136 23.00 -3.54 5.70
CA GLU A 136 24.35 -4.00 6.00
C GLU A 136 25.08 -2.89 6.77
N ASP A 137 25.65 -3.25 7.92
CA ASP A 137 26.41 -2.36 8.81
C ASP A 137 27.65 -1.70 8.16
N SER A 138 27.92 -2.01 6.89
CA SER A 138 29.09 -1.56 6.15
C SER A 138 28.83 -0.46 5.11
N VAL A 139 27.56 -0.10 4.82
CA VAL A 139 27.25 0.97 3.85
C VAL A 139 26.75 2.20 4.59
N VAL A 140 27.61 3.18 4.73
CA VAL A 140 27.44 4.40 5.53
C VAL A 140 26.32 5.33 5.01
N ASP A 141 25.71 5.06 3.82
CA ASP A 141 24.75 5.95 3.16
C ASP A 141 23.60 5.22 2.43
N ASN A 142 22.98 4.22 3.04
CA ASN A 142 21.75 3.66 2.46
C ASN A 142 20.56 4.60 2.76
N PRO A 143 19.95 5.23 1.73
CA PRO A 143 18.84 6.13 1.94
C PRO A 143 17.63 5.37 2.49
N THR A 144 16.95 5.98 3.45
CA THR A 144 15.70 5.45 4.01
C THR A 144 14.56 5.53 3.00
N PHE A 145 13.53 4.70 3.14
CA PHE A 145 12.32 4.80 2.29
C PHE A 145 11.68 6.19 2.34
N ARG A 146 11.73 6.86 3.50
CA ARG A 146 11.28 8.25 3.62
C ARG A 146 12.07 9.15 2.67
N ARG A 147 13.40 9.09 2.70
CA ARG A 147 14.26 9.89 1.83
C ARG A 147 14.00 9.59 0.36
N LEU A 148 13.93 8.32 -0.02
CA LEU A 148 13.66 7.90 -1.39
C LEU A 148 12.29 8.36 -1.88
N PHE A 149 11.27 8.36 -1.01
CA PHE A 149 9.94 8.83 -1.34
C PHE A 149 9.94 10.35 -1.58
N ILE A 150 10.61 11.11 -0.74
CA ILE A 150 10.79 12.56 -0.88
C ILE A 150 11.57 12.87 -2.17
N ASP A 151 12.70 12.19 -2.41
CA ASP A 151 13.50 12.37 -3.62
C ASP A 151 12.68 12.09 -4.89
N ALA A 152 11.80 11.08 -4.87
CA ALA A 152 10.97 10.74 -6.01
C ALA A 152 9.98 11.87 -6.34
N ILE A 153 9.44 12.56 -5.34
CA ILE A 153 8.53 13.68 -5.59
C ILE A 153 9.30 14.94 -5.99
N ALA A 154 10.40 15.25 -5.31
CA ALA A 154 11.25 16.37 -5.66
C ALA A 154 11.76 16.30 -7.13
N SER A 155 11.95 15.07 -7.65
CA SER A 155 12.35 14.87 -9.05
C SER A 155 11.27 15.20 -10.09
N GLU A 156 10.01 15.26 -9.70
CA GLU A 156 8.88 15.59 -10.57
C GLU A 156 8.41 17.06 -10.40
N GLU A 157 8.77 17.69 -9.30
CA GLU A 157 8.52 19.12 -9.04
C GLU A 157 9.77 19.94 -9.36
N SER A 158 9.62 20.92 -10.25
CA SER A 158 10.74 21.77 -10.71
C SER A 158 11.23 22.75 -9.64
N ASP A 159 10.52 22.90 -8.54
CA ASP A 159 10.85 23.81 -7.44
C ASP A 159 11.54 23.07 -6.31
N SER A 160 12.60 23.67 -5.81
CA SER A 160 13.42 23.18 -4.71
C SER A 160 12.63 23.14 -3.39
N MET A 161 11.77 22.13 -3.20
CA MET A 161 11.24 21.80 -1.89
C MET A 161 12.40 21.39 -0.97
N THR A 162 12.68 22.17 0.04
CA THR A 162 13.89 22.05 0.87
C THR A 162 13.67 21.28 2.15
N ASN A 163 12.41 21.02 2.54
CA ASN A 163 12.13 20.34 3.80
C ASN A 163 10.90 19.41 3.73
N ASP A 164 10.90 18.40 4.58
CA ASP A 164 9.85 17.37 4.68
C ASP A 164 8.44 17.94 4.93
N VAL A 165 8.34 19.12 5.56
CA VAL A 165 7.06 19.74 5.93
C VAL A 165 6.34 20.28 4.69
N GLU A 166 7.05 21.01 3.82
CA GLU A 166 6.50 21.55 2.56
C GLU A 166 6.01 20.43 1.65
N PHE A 167 6.76 19.37 1.62
CA PHE A 167 6.47 18.17 0.87
C PHE A 167 5.10 17.57 1.21
N PHE A 168 4.81 17.39 2.49
CA PHE A 168 3.52 16.82 2.90
C PHE A 168 2.35 17.80 2.77
N GLN A 169 2.59 19.12 2.62
CA GLN A 169 1.54 20.11 2.35
C GLN A 169 0.88 19.92 0.99
N SER A 170 1.58 19.33 0.00
CA SER A 170 0.99 18.99 -1.30
C SER A 170 -0.20 18.02 -1.20
N PHE A 171 -0.35 17.32 -0.07
CA PHE A 171 -1.43 16.41 0.23
C PHE A 171 -2.56 17.02 1.08
N ASP A 172 -2.51 18.30 1.44
CA ASP A 172 -3.47 18.91 2.35
C ASP A 172 -4.89 19.02 1.80
N THR A 173 -5.06 18.94 0.49
CA THR A 173 -6.37 18.87 -0.19
C THR A 173 -7.06 17.52 -0.05
N ILE A 174 -6.35 16.48 0.40
CA ILE A 174 -6.87 15.12 0.53
C ILE A 174 -7.64 14.99 1.84
N PRO A 175 -8.82 14.31 1.84
CA PRO A 175 -9.54 14.01 3.07
C PRO A 175 -8.67 13.26 4.08
N LYS A 176 -8.71 13.69 5.33
CA LYS A 176 -7.87 13.15 6.42
C LYS A 176 -8.23 11.71 6.83
N THR A 177 -9.34 11.18 6.34
CA THR A 177 -9.74 9.78 6.50
C THR A 177 -9.12 8.86 5.46
N PHE A 178 -8.43 9.42 4.45
CA PHE A 178 -7.88 8.61 3.38
C PHE A 178 -6.54 7.97 3.77
N SER A 179 -6.39 6.71 3.38
CA SER A 179 -5.14 5.96 3.34
C SER A 179 -4.80 5.67 1.88
N LEU A 180 -3.67 6.20 1.41
CA LEU A 180 -3.23 6.05 0.03
C LEU A 180 -2.04 5.10 -0.04
N SER A 181 -2.10 4.13 -0.93
CA SER A 181 -1.01 3.18 -1.14
C SER A 181 -0.31 3.47 -2.46
N PHE A 182 0.97 3.80 -2.36
CA PHE A 182 1.84 4.07 -3.49
C PHE A 182 2.86 2.95 -3.68
N VAL A 183 3.32 2.77 -4.91
CA VAL A 183 4.53 2.01 -5.23
C VAL A 183 5.63 3.00 -5.59
N LEU A 184 6.68 2.98 -4.79
CA LEU A 184 7.89 3.76 -4.99
C LEU A 184 8.87 2.97 -5.85
N GLN A 185 9.28 3.55 -6.98
CA GLN A 185 10.41 3.14 -7.79
C GLN A 185 11.55 4.14 -7.61
N HIS A 186 12.75 3.65 -7.36
CA HIS A 186 13.91 4.52 -7.19
C HIS A 186 15.19 3.79 -7.60
N PRO A 187 16.15 4.45 -8.33
CA PRO A 187 17.42 3.82 -8.72
C PRO A 187 18.20 3.21 -7.55
N ASN A 188 18.16 3.86 -6.38
CA ASN A 188 18.84 3.42 -5.16
C ASN A 188 18.04 2.36 -4.37
N ASN A 189 16.90 1.90 -4.87
CA ASN A 189 16.08 0.85 -4.25
C ASN A 189 15.66 -0.19 -5.30
N ARG A 190 16.62 -0.75 -5.98
CA ARG A 190 16.41 -1.82 -6.96
C ARG A 190 16.19 -3.15 -6.26
N ILE A 191 15.08 -3.81 -6.57
CA ILE A 191 14.79 -5.18 -6.11
C ILE A 191 15.00 -6.15 -7.28
N VAL A 192 14.22 -6.02 -8.36
CA VAL A 192 14.33 -6.83 -9.57
C VAL A 192 14.63 -5.95 -10.79
N VAL A 193 13.74 -5.01 -11.11
CA VAL A 193 13.86 -4.13 -12.28
C VAL A 193 14.77 -2.93 -11.96
N PRO A 194 15.77 -2.62 -12.81
CA PRO A 194 16.60 -1.44 -12.64
C PRO A 194 15.84 -0.18 -13.08
N PHE A 195 15.44 0.65 -12.13
CA PHE A 195 14.80 1.92 -12.42
C PHE A 195 15.83 2.98 -12.84
N LYS A 196 15.52 3.76 -13.89
CA LYS A 196 16.42 4.82 -14.38
C LYS A 196 16.18 6.16 -13.68
N LYS A 197 14.96 6.39 -13.20
CA LYS A 197 14.55 7.61 -12.49
C LYS A 197 13.55 7.27 -11.39
N PRO A 198 13.49 8.10 -10.34
CA PRO A 198 12.48 7.95 -9.32
C PRO A 198 11.07 8.11 -9.88
N SER A 199 10.10 7.39 -9.34
CA SER A 199 8.68 7.51 -9.72
C SER A 199 7.78 6.99 -8.61
N ILE A 200 6.56 7.53 -8.54
CA ILE A 200 5.55 7.13 -7.55
C ILE A 200 4.25 6.82 -8.28
N TYR A 201 3.72 5.64 -8.04
CA TYR A 201 2.47 5.17 -8.63
C TYR A 201 1.42 4.97 -7.54
N LEU A 202 0.27 5.63 -7.66
CA LEU A 202 -0.87 5.35 -6.80
C LEU A 202 -1.53 4.05 -7.23
N VAL A 203 -1.57 3.07 -6.33
CA VAL A 203 -2.14 1.75 -6.62
C VAL A 203 -3.48 1.52 -5.94
N LYS A 204 -3.70 2.07 -4.74
CA LYS A 204 -4.96 1.94 -4.00
C LYS A 204 -5.27 3.17 -3.15
N VAL A 205 -6.55 3.43 -2.96
CA VAL A 205 -7.08 4.47 -2.07
C VAL A 205 -8.14 3.86 -1.19
N TYR A 206 -8.04 4.10 0.09
CA TYR A 206 -9.03 3.68 1.08
C TYR A 206 -9.56 4.87 1.86
N ASP A 207 -10.86 4.89 2.11
CA ASP A 207 -11.50 5.79 3.06
C ASP A 207 -11.80 5.03 4.34
N ILE A 208 -11.17 5.42 5.44
CA ILE A 208 -11.35 4.83 6.76
C ILE A 208 -12.55 5.51 7.42
N VAL A 209 -13.70 4.86 7.33
CA VAL A 209 -14.98 5.43 7.81
C VAL A 209 -15.10 5.35 9.33
N GLY A 210 -14.41 4.42 9.96
CA GLY A 210 -14.56 4.09 11.40
C GLY A 210 -15.44 2.87 11.60
N ASP A 211 -15.60 2.46 12.86
CA ASP A 211 -16.44 1.32 13.29
C ASP A 211 -16.14 0.02 12.53
N GLY A 212 -14.86 -0.24 12.24
CA GLY A 212 -14.44 -1.44 11.52
C GLY A 212 -14.76 -1.44 10.03
N VAL A 213 -15.06 -0.27 9.42
CA VAL A 213 -15.41 -0.17 8.00
C VAL A 213 -14.35 0.62 7.23
N VAL A 214 -13.82 0.01 6.18
CA VAL A 214 -12.91 0.62 5.21
C VAL A 214 -13.51 0.52 3.82
N LYS A 215 -13.61 1.64 3.11
CA LYS A 215 -14.10 1.69 1.73
C LYS A 215 -12.92 1.81 0.78
N GLU A 216 -12.82 0.89 -0.15
CA GLU A 216 -11.90 1.02 -1.29
C GLU A 216 -12.52 1.97 -2.32
N LEU A 217 -11.77 2.99 -2.72
CA LEU A 217 -12.20 3.99 -3.68
C LEU A 217 -11.54 3.76 -5.04
N HIS A 218 -12.28 4.06 -6.11
CA HIS A 218 -11.71 4.04 -7.45
C HIS A 218 -10.65 5.15 -7.60
N LYS A 219 -9.44 4.80 -8.01
CA LYS A 219 -8.29 5.73 -8.10
C LYS A 219 -8.60 6.99 -8.92
N ASN A 220 -9.33 6.84 -10.02
CA ASN A 220 -9.67 7.97 -10.89
C ASN A 220 -10.60 8.98 -10.21
N SER A 221 -11.45 8.55 -9.26
CA SER A 221 -12.37 9.44 -8.55
C SER A 221 -11.66 10.44 -7.63
N VAL A 222 -10.41 10.16 -7.27
CA VAL A 222 -9.58 11.02 -6.41
C VAL A 222 -8.50 11.79 -7.18
N SER A 223 -8.38 11.58 -8.49
CA SER A 223 -7.32 12.18 -9.32
C SER A 223 -7.30 13.70 -9.30
N SER A 224 -8.46 14.34 -9.13
CA SER A 224 -8.58 15.81 -9.12
C SER A 224 -8.04 16.47 -7.85
N ILE A 225 -7.88 15.70 -6.76
CA ILE A 225 -7.38 16.20 -5.47
C ILE A 225 -5.94 15.78 -5.19
N LEU A 226 -5.35 15.00 -6.09
CA LEU A 226 -3.97 14.54 -5.99
C LEU A 226 -3.03 15.44 -6.79
N PRO A 227 -1.77 15.55 -6.37
CA PRO A 227 -0.75 16.23 -7.16
C PRO A 227 -0.61 15.63 -8.56
N LYS A 228 -0.36 16.48 -9.57
CA LYS A 228 -0.31 16.06 -10.99
C LYS A 228 0.85 15.10 -11.32
N TRP A 229 1.87 15.05 -10.48
CA TRP A 229 3.02 14.16 -10.65
C TRP A 229 2.74 12.71 -10.19
N VAL A 230 1.62 12.47 -9.51
CA VAL A 230 1.22 11.10 -9.15
C VAL A 230 0.92 10.32 -10.42
N LYS A 231 1.62 9.20 -10.59
CA LYS A 231 1.42 8.25 -11.69
C LYS A 231 0.41 7.18 -11.30
N TYR A 232 -0.16 6.55 -12.31
CA TYR A 232 -1.11 5.46 -12.17
C TYR A 232 -0.61 4.26 -12.96
N PRO A 233 -0.83 3.01 -12.47
CA PRO A 233 -0.59 1.82 -13.28
C PRO A 233 -1.35 1.91 -14.60
N LYS A 234 -0.72 1.45 -15.68
CA LYS A 234 -1.33 1.44 -17.00
C LYS A 234 -2.45 0.41 -17.04
N GLN A 235 -3.64 0.85 -17.43
CA GLN A 235 -4.75 -0.06 -17.69
C GLN A 235 -4.52 -0.78 -19.02
N LEU A 236 -4.71 -2.09 -19.03
CA LEU A 236 -4.56 -2.93 -20.21
C LEU A 236 -5.93 -3.20 -20.83
N THR A 237 -6.01 -2.99 -22.13
CA THR A 237 -7.21 -3.29 -22.94
C THR A 237 -7.11 -4.61 -23.68
N THR A 238 -5.95 -5.26 -23.61
CA THR A 238 -5.68 -6.55 -24.23
C THR A 238 -6.54 -7.63 -23.56
N PRO A 239 -7.18 -8.52 -24.32
CA PRO A 239 -7.95 -9.64 -23.76
C PRO A 239 -7.09 -10.52 -22.82
N LEU A 240 -7.69 -10.99 -21.73
CA LEU A 240 -6.98 -11.78 -20.72
C LEU A 240 -6.28 -13.01 -21.30
N CYS A 241 -6.92 -13.70 -22.26
CA CYS A 241 -6.34 -14.88 -22.91
C CYS A 241 -5.04 -14.57 -23.68
N GLU A 242 -4.93 -13.38 -24.27
CA GLU A 242 -3.71 -12.96 -24.96
C GLU A 242 -2.61 -12.60 -23.94
N ILE A 243 -2.98 -11.97 -22.82
CA ILE A 243 -2.07 -11.69 -21.72
C ILE A 243 -1.54 -13.00 -21.13
N GLU A 244 -2.42 -14.00 -20.87
CA GLU A 244 -2.00 -15.33 -20.42
C GLU A 244 -0.99 -15.97 -21.36
N ASN A 245 -1.30 -16.00 -22.64
CA ASN A 245 -0.40 -16.58 -23.65
C ASN A 245 0.96 -15.88 -23.68
N THR A 246 0.98 -14.56 -23.56
CA THR A 246 2.22 -13.78 -23.55
C THR A 246 3.05 -14.06 -22.31
N LEU A 247 2.42 -14.13 -21.14
CA LEU A 247 3.12 -14.42 -19.88
C LEU A 247 3.64 -15.87 -19.85
N LEU A 248 2.85 -16.85 -20.31
CA LEU A 248 3.23 -18.25 -20.32
C LEU A 248 4.32 -18.59 -21.35
N SER A 249 4.34 -17.88 -22.48
CA SER A 249 5.37 -18.08 -23.52
C SER A 249 6.76 -17.56 -23.13
N GLY A 250 6.84 -16.77 -22.04
CA GLY A 250 8.09 -16.12 -21.64
C GLY A 250 8.57 -15.03 -22.59
N SER A 251 7.71 -14.57 -23.51
CA SER A 251 8.01 -13.52 -24.48
C SER A 251 7.87 -12.10 -23.91
N CYS A 252 7.60 -11.97 -22.61
CA CYS A 252 7.53 -10.67 -21.93
C CYS A 252 8.90 -9.98 -21.92
N GLN A 253 8.87 -8.66 -22.08
CA GLN A 253 10.05 -7.84 -21.83
C GLN A 253 10.44 -7.92 -20.34
N TYR A 254 11.72 -7.78 -20.05
CA TYR A 254 12.29 -7.92 -18.71
C TYR A 254 11.66 -6.97 -17.66
N ASP A 255 11.18 -5.82 -18.09
CA ASP A 255 10.54 -4.80 -17.26
C ASP A 255 9.03 -5.03 -17.07
N ASN A 256 8.45 -6.00 -17.77
CA ASN A 256 7.04 -6.40 -17.62
C ASN A 256 6.96 -7.61 -16.69
N VAL A 257 6.86 -7.37 -15.39
CA VAL A 257 6.88 -8.41 -14.35
C VAL A 257 5.52 -9.10 -14.13
N GLY A 258 4.45 -8.59 -14.71
CA GLY A 258 3.11 -9.19 -14.61
C GLY A 258 1.97 -8.19 -14.69
N VAL A 259 0.79 -8.67 -14.30
CA VAL A 259 -0.45 -7.87 -14.28
C VAL A 259 -1.19 -8.05 -12.96
N ILE A 260 -2.04 -7.09 -12.62
CA ILE A 260 -3.03 -7.18 -11.54
C ILE A 260 -4.41 -7.21 -12.18
N ILE A 261 -5.23 -8.16 -11.74
CA ILE A 261 -6.62 -8.32 -12.17
C ILE A 261 -7.52 -7.93 -11.01
N TYR A 262 -8.52 -7.13 -11.30
CA TYR A 262 -9.52 -6.65 -10.35
C TYR A 262 -10.92 -7.17 -10.71
#